data_8ff15d388cd1cacf26b7f0001e1533c4
#
_entry.id   8ff15d388cd1cacf26b7f0001e1533c4
#
_cell.length_a   1.000
_cell.length_b   1.000
_cell.length_c   1.000
_cell.angle_alpha   90.00
_cell.angle_beta   90.00
_cell.angle_gamma   90.00
#
_symmetry.space_group_name_H-M   'P 1'
#
loop_
_entity.id
_entity.type
_entity.pdbx_description
1 polymer ?
#
loop_
_entity_poly.entity_id
_entity_poly.type
_entity_poly.pdbx_seq_one_letter_code
_entity_poly.pdbx_strand_id
1 'polypeptide(L)'
;MVLYMPTEVGNEANPKNNDPYWAAKVSFGISVSATQAMSESDSFGNTYDEDAAAILSAISFSSGKHEITQNMQASGRFGAVQAERTAQFTINADVYAVYTKDASGTTGGAMAVSADGNSKVIINGGDFRQVGVPADDPVCDLIYALGNAQIEINGGTFKATDPTRTLNCKDGSNAKITVKGGSFYKYDPSNPTLGDNEVVVAAGYHVEHNGDWFNVVAD
;
A
#
# COMPACT_ATOMS: atom_id res chain seq x y z
N MET A 1 13.05 7.46 25.31
CA MET A 1 14.05 6.79 24.45
C MET A 1 15.35 7.56 24.60
N VAL A 2 16.44 6.91 25.00
CA VAL A 2 17.77 7.55 25.08
C VAL A 2 18.57 7.01 23.89
N LEU A 3 18.95 7.89 22.97
CA LEU A 3 19.88 7.58 21.89
C LEU A 3 21.30 7.74 22.46
N TYR A 4 22.05 6.68 22.40
CA TYR A 4 23.38 6.62 22.95
C TYR A 4 24.36 6.29 21.82
N MET A 5 25.40 7.08 21.72
CA MET A 5 26.50 6.83 20.81
C MET A 5 27.62 6.17 21.60
N PRO A 6 28.10 4.96 21.22
CA PRO A 6 29.20 4.30 21.92
C PRO A 6 30.43 5.21 21.97
N THR A 7 31.11 5.23 23.10
CA THR A 7 32.33 6.03 23.31
C THR A 7 33.54 5.57 22.46
N GLU A 8 33.37 4.44 21.79
CA GLU A 8 34.40 3.84 20.91
C GLU A 8 34.34 4.38 19.48
N VAL A 9 33.25 5.14 19.13
CA VAL A 9 33.21 5.85 17.87
C VAL A 9 33.99 7.15 18.03
N GLY A 10 35.23 7.11 17.56
CA GLY A 10 36.16 8.23 17.62
C GLY A 10 35.70 9.43 16.77
N ASN A 11 36.60 10.35 16.49
CA ASN A 11 36.37 11.57 15.68
C ASN A 11 35.91 11.32 14.24
N GLU A 12 35.74 10.10 13.83
CA GLU A 12 35.29 9.69 12.50
C GLU A 12 33.83 10.10 12.22
N ALA A 13 33.03 10.32 13.28
CA ALA A 13 31.67 10.81 13.17
C ALA A 13 31.57 12.36 13.09
N ASN A 14 32.66 13.08 13.27
CA ASN A 14 32.68 14.55 13.15
C ASN A 14 33.01 14.96 11.72
N PRO A 15 32.11 15.69 11.03
CA PRO A 15 32.45 16.24 9.73
C PRO A 15 33.60 17.23 9.89
N LYS A 16 34.71 16.96 9.21
CA LYS A 16 35.79 17.96 9.08
C LYS A 16 35.23 19.14 8.33
N ASN A 17 35.36 20.32 8.91
CA ASN A 17 34.93 21.58 8.31
C ASN A 17 35.40 21.64 6.84
N ASN A 18 34.44 21.85 5.92
CA ASN A 18 34.60 22.09 4.48
C ASN A 18 34.85 20.87 3.56
N ASP A 19 34.62 19.65 3.98
CA ASP A 19 34.59 18.55 3.02
C ASP A 19 33.13 18.17 2.67
N PRO A 20 32.65 18.45 1.43
CA PRO A 20 31.27 18.18 1.03
C PRO A 20 30.95 16.66 0.92
N TYR A 21 31.98 15.80 1.01
CA TYR A 21 31.80 14.33 0.94
C TYR A 21 31.66 13.66 2.31
N TRP A 22 31.83 14.40 3.42
CA TRP A 22 31.78 13.86 4.79
C TRP A 22 30.52 14.20 5.58
N ALA A 23 29.46 14.60 4.92
CA ALA A 23 28.15 14.72 5.54
C ALA A 23 27.53 13.32 5.69
N ALA A 24 27.94 12.58 6.73
CA ALA A 24 27.25 11.38 7.11
C ALA A 24 25.82 11.76 7.57
N LYS A 25 24.84 11.59 6.71
CA LYS A 25 23.43 11.69 7.07
C LYS A 25 23.00 10.37 7.67
N VAL A 26 22.82 10.33 8.97
CA VAL A 26 22.12 9.23 9.64
C VAL A 26 20.65 9.61 9.69
N SER A 27 19.82 8.96 8.86
CA SER A 27 18.38 9.13 8.91
C SER A 27 17.78 8.05 9.80
N PHE A 28 17.17 8.45 10.91
CA PHE A 28 16.38 7.57 11.76
C PHE A 28 14.91 7.73 11.42
N GLY A 29 14.26 6.65 11.06
CA GLY A 29 12.81 6.57 11.09
C GLY A 29 12.36 6.17 12.50
N ILE A 30 11.73 7.08 13.24
CA ILE A 30 11.04 6.71 14.47
C ILE A 30 9.56 6.61 14.11
N SER A 31 9.02 5.38 14.11
CA SER A 31 7.58 5.19 14.09
C SER A 31 7.08 5.22 15.53
N VAL A 32 6.29 6.22 15.86
CA VAL A 32 5.57 6.28 17.14
C VAL A 32 4.11 6.00 16.82
N SER A 33 3.62 4.82 17.18
CA SER A 33 2.19 4.55 17.24
C SER A 33 1.65 5.14 18.54
N ALA A 34 0.83 6.18 18.42
CA ALA A 34 0.01 6.65 19.51
C ALA A 34 -1.45 6.45 19.11
N THR A 35 -2.14 5.55 19.76
CA THR A 35 -3.60 5.47 19.72
C THR A 35 -4.16 6.43 20.74
N GLN A 36 -4.87 7.44 20.29
CA GLN A 36 -5.77 8.21 21.13
C GLN A 36 -7.16 7.62 20.93
N ALA A 37 -7.60 6.84 21.91
CA ALA A 37 -9.00 6.44 21.99
C ALA A 37 -9.85 7.71 22.18
N MET A 38 -10.79 7.95 21.26
CA MET A 38 -11.80 8.98 21.46
C MET A 38 -12.73 8.52 22.58
N SER A 39 -12.54 9.08 23.79
CA SER A 39 -13.43 8.99 24.94
C SER A 39 -13.78 7.56 25.39
N GLU A 40 -12.80 6.82 25.84
CA GLU A 40 -13.03 5.66 26.67
C GLU A 40 -13.08 6.07 28.14
N SER A 41 -14.13 5.68 28.84
CA SER A 41 -14.31 5.95 30.28
C SER A 41 -13.39 5.13 31.17
N ASP A 42 -12.58 4.23 30.61
CA ASP A 42 -11.72 3.25 31.25
C ASP A 42 -10.23 3.32 30.84
N SER A 43 -9.81 4.40 30.21
CA SER A 43 -8.47 4.57 29.61
C SER A 43 -7.26 4.46 30.54
N PHE A 44 -7.44 4.04 31.79
CA PHE A 44 -6.37 3.75 32.74
C PHE A 44 -6.40 2.31 33.28
N GLY A 45 -7.13 1.41 32.65
CA GLY A 45 -7.05 -0.02 32.93
C GLY A 45 -5.76 -0.63 32.41
N ASN A 46 -5.22 -1.65 33.13
CA ASN A 46 -4.01 -2.39 32.76
C ASN A 46 -4.19 -3.31 31.54
N THR A 47 -5.29 -3.24 30.82
CA THR A 47 -5.55 -3.97 29.58
C THR A 47 -5.45 -3.00 28.42
N TYR A 48 -4.34 -3.09 27.72
CA TYR A 48 -4.18 -2.50 26.41
C TYR A 48 -5.25 -3.06 25.46
N ASP A 49 -5.98 -2.20 24.76
CA ASP A 49 -6.92 -2.63 23.74
C ASP A 49 -6.15 -3.31 22.59
N GLU A 50 -6.14 -4.63 22.59
CA GLU A 50 -5.51 -5.45 21.56
C GLU A 50 -6.16 -5.24 20.17
N ASP A 51 -7.40 -4.74 20.16
CA ASP A 51 -8.19 -4.53 18.93
C ASP A 51 -8.07 -3.10 18.38
N ALA A 52 -7.41 -2.18 19.09
CA ALA A 52 -7.13 -0.84 18.57
C ALA A 52 -6.10 -0.91 17.44
N ALA A 53 -6.57 -1.12 16.22
CA ALA A 53 -5.73 -1.08 15.04
C ALA A 53 -5.12 0.31 14.87
N ALA A 54 -3.84 0.46 15.19
CA ALA A 54 -3.12 1.70 14.96
C ALA A 54 -3.15 2.02 13.46
N ILE A 55 -3.72 3.19 13.10
CA ILE A 55 -3.63 3.68 11.73
C ILE A 55 -2.19 4.15 11.52
N LEU A 56 -1.45 3.39 10.75
CA LEU A 56 -0.07 3.70 10.41
C LEU A 56 -0.01 4.84 9.37
N SER A 57 1.12 5.51 9.30
CA SER A 57 1.43 6.34 8.14
C SER A 57 1.63 5.44 6.93
N ALA A 58 1.29 5.95 5.74
CA ALA A 58 1.56 5.25 4.48
C ALA A 58 3.06 4.93 4.36
N ILE A 59 3.38 3.78 3.79
CA ILE A 59 4.75 3.37 3.47
C ILE A 59 5.05 3.80 2.04
N SER A 60 6.04 4.69 1.85
CA SER A 60 6.45 5.16 0.53
C SER A 60 7.96 5.04 0.37
N PHE A 61 8.38 4.43 -0.76
CA PHE A 61 9.79 4.37 -1.15
C PHE A 61 9.94 4.68 -2.65
N SER A 62 11.02 5.37 -2.98
CA SER A 62 11.34 5.76 -4.36
C SER A 62 12.41 4.89 -5.02
N SER A 63 13.04 3.99 -4.27
CA SER A 63 14.06 3.06 -4.77
C SER A 63 14.26 1.90 -3.81
N GLY A 64 15.01 0.89 -4.24
CA GLY A 64 15.35 -0.28 -3.41
C GLY A 64 14.30 -1.38 -3.45
N LYS A 65 14.59 -2.45 -2.72
CA LYS A 65 13.70 -3.61 -2.56
C LYS A 65 13.16 -3.62 -1.14
N HIS A 66 11.85 -3.77 -1.02
CA HIS A 66 11.11 -3.72 0.24
C HIS A 66 10.14 -4.88 0.31
N GLU A 67 9.89 -5.36 1.51
CA GLU A 67 8.94 -6.44 1.75
C GLU A 67 7.95 -6.03 2.85
N ILE A 68 6.66 -6.27 2.61
CA ILE A 68 5.59 -6.10 3.58
C ILE A 68 5.16 -7.50 4.02
N THR A 69 5.49 -7.84 5.26
CA THR A 69 5.23 -9.17 5.85
C THR A 69 4.30 -9.10 7.06
N GLN A 70 3.92 -7.91 7.48
CA GLN A 70 3.00 -7.70 8.60
C GLN A 70 1.76 -6.95 8.12
N ASN A 71 0.62 -7.37 8.62
CA ASN A 71 -0.66 -6.74 8.34
C ASN A 71 -0.61 -5.27 8.73
N MET A 72 -1.16 -4.41 7.89
CA MET A 72 -1.14 -2.98 8.12
C MET A 72 -2.48 -2.33 7.81
N GLN A 73 -2.77 -1.30 8.60
CA GLN A 73 -3.84 -0.36 8.33
C GLN A 73 -3.25 1.05 8.28
N ALA A 74 -3.32 1.70 7.13
CA ALA A 74 -2.65 2.97 6.92
C ALA A 74 -3.47 3.93 6.07
N SER A 75 -3.10 5.22 6.09
CA SER A 75 -3.69 6.23 5.22
C SER A 75 -3.57 5.80 3.75
N GLY A 76 -4.71 5.72 3.07
CA GLY A 76 -4.81 5.30 1.67
C GLY A 76 -4.92 6.46 0.68
N ARG A 77 -4.74 7.71 1.07
CA ARG A 77 -4.98 8.85 0.17
C ARG A 77 -4.26 8.73 -1.17
N PHE A 78 -3.00 8.34 -1.17
CA PHE A 78 -2.19 8.09 -2.37
C PHE A 78 -1.70 6.65 -2.46
N GLY A 79 -2.08 5.81 -1.52
CA GLY A 79 -1.69 4.43 -1.33
C GLY A 79 -1.18 4.18 0.09
N ALA A 80 -1.70 3.17 0.77
CA ALA A 80 -1.14 2.71 2.04
C ALA A 80 0.29 2.18 1.83
N VAL A 81 0.53 1.53 0.69
CA VAL A 81 1.85 1.19 0.16
C VAL A 81 2.05 1.93 -1.16
N GLN A 82 3.10 2.74 -1.24
CA GLN A 82 3.43 3.56 -2.40
C GLN A 82 4.80 3.17 -2.96
N ALA A 83 4.81 2.58 -4.14
CA ALA A 83 6.02 2.28 -4.90
C ALA A 83 6.26 3.37 -5.94
N GLU A 84 7.30 4.18 -5.74
CA GLU A 84 7.61 5.29 -6.62
C GLU A 84 8.90 5.04 -7.41
N ARG A 85 9.07 5.72 -8.52
CA ARG A 85 10.26 5.74 -9.36
C ARG A 85 10.79 4.34 -9.72
N THR A 86 11.71 3.77 -8.94
CA THR A 86 12.34 2.46 -9.19
C THR A 86 12.20 1.50 -8.01
N ALA A 87 11.37 1.84 -7.02
CA ALA A 87 11.13 0.99 -5.87
C ALA A 87 10.51 -0.35 -6.28
N GLN A 88 10.85 -1.40 -5.56
CA GLN A 88 10.30 -2.73 -5.75
C GLN A 88 9.73 -3.22 -4.43
N PHE A 89 8.46 -3.59 -4.43
CA PHE A 89 7.79 -4.16 -3.26
C PHE A 89 7.39 -5.61 -3.50
N THR A 90 7.51 -6.42 -2.45
CA THR A 90 6.85 -7.72 -2.34
C THR A 90 5.90 -7.67 -1.16
N ILE A 91 4.62 -7.99 -1.37
CA ILE A 91 3.58 -7.89 -0.35
C ILE A 91 3.05 -9.29 -0.05
N ASN A 92 3.19 -9.70 1.23
CA ASN A 92 2.77 -10.99 1.77
C ASN A 92 1.85 -10.82 3.00
N ALA A 93 1.11 -9.71 3.09
CA ALA A 93 0.34 -9.33 4.27
C ALA A 93 -0.94 -8.58 3.88
N ASP A 94 -1.86 -8.43 4.84
CA ASP A 94 -3.07 -7.64 4.66
C ASP A 94 -2.74 -6.15 4.60
N VAL A 95 -3.41 -5.43 3.70
CA VAL A 95 -3.27 -3.98 3.55
C VAL A 95 -4.64 -3.33 3.53
N TYR A 96 -4.98 -2.66 4.62
CA TYR A 96 -6.23 -1.92 4.78
C TYR A 96 -5.98 -0.43 4.57
N ALA A 97 -6.56 0.11 3.51
CA ALA A 97 -6.44 1.51 3.16
C ALA A 97 -7.51 2.34 3.86
N VAL A 98 -7.11 3.18 4.81
CA VAL A 98 -8.03 4.10 5.47
C VAL A 98 -8.27 5.32 4.59
N TYR A 99 -9.54 5.62 4.35
CA TYR A 99 -9.92 6.84 3.66
C TYR A 99 -9.40 8.07 4.39
N THR A 100 -8.68 8.91 3.68
CA THR A 100 -8.06 10.11 4.24
C THR A 100 -8.23 11.26 3.27
N LYS A 101 -8.67 12.40 3.76
CA LYS A 101 -8.75 13.65 2.99
C LYS A 101 -7.44 14.45 3.13
N ASP A 102 -7.23 15.36 2.18
CA ASP A 102 -6.19 16.37 2.28
C ASP A 102 -6.47 17.39 3.39
N ALA A 103 -5.51 18.24 3.66
CA ALA A 103 -5.65 19.27 4.69
C ALA A 103 -6.79 20.28 4.42
N SER A 104 -7.22 20.42 3.15
CA SER A 104 -8.37 21.25 2.77
C SER A 104 -9.71 20.54 2.95
N GLY A 105 -9.70 19.21 3.18
CA GLY A 105 -10.89 18.38 3.29
C GLY A 105 -11.62 18.12 1.96
N THR A 106 -10.98 18.47 0.83
CA THR A 106 -11.63 18.43 -0.50
C THR A 106 -11.32 17.18 -1.31
N THR A 107 -10.12 16.62 -1.17
CA THR A 107 -9.70 15.45 -1.96
C THR A 107 -9.36 14.30 -1.03
N GLY A 108 -10.11 13.22 -1.15
CA GLY A 108 -9.91 11.99 -0.38
C GLY A 108 -9.36 10.84 -1.23
N GLY A 109 -8.96 9.77 -0.56
CA GLY A 109 -8.53 8.52 -1.19
C GLY A 109 -8.37 7.39 -0.19
N ALA A 110 -8.47 6.18 -0.69
CA ALA A 110 -8.32 4.93 0.07
C ALA A 110 -7.69 3.84 -0.79
N MET A 111 -6.56 4.12 -1.44
CA MET A 111 -5.81 3.14 -2.20
C MET A 111 -5.00 2.23 -1.27
N ALA A 112 -5.08 0.92 -1.44
CA ALA A 112 -4.21 0.01 -0.69
C ALA A 112 -2.79 0.02 -1.26
N VAL A 113 -2.67 -0.06 -2.58
CA VAL A 113 -1.36 -0.03 -3.27
C VAL A 113 -1.42 0.95 -4.42
N SER A 114 -0.42 1.81 -4.50
CA SER A 114 -0.13 2.62 -5.68
C SER A 114 1.29 2.39 -6.19
N ALA A 115 1.45 2.35 -7.51
CA ALA A 115 2.74 2.17 -8.16
C ALA A 115 2.92 3.20 -9.26
N ASP A 116 4.06 3.92 -9.27
CA ASP A 116 4.36 4.98 -10.22
C ASP A 116 5.80 4.87 -10.78
N GLY A 117 6.06 5.59 -11.85
CA GLY A 117 7.37 5.62 -12.51
C GLY A 117 7.72 4.29 -13.15
N ASN A 118 8.87 3.73 -12.83
CA ASN A 118 9.34 2.40 -13.26
C ASN A 118 9.33 1.40 -12.08
N SER A 119 8.46 1.62 -11.10
CA SER A 119 8.37 0.76 -9.93
C SER A 119 7.78 -0.61 -10.26
N LYS A 120 8.01 -1.56 -9.35
CA LYS A 120 7.47 -2.91 -9.45
C LYS A 120 6.85 -3.32 -8.13
N VAL A 121 5.67 -3.92 -8.19
CA VAL A 121 5.00 -4.48 -7.01
C VAL A 121 4.62 -5.92 -7.31
N ILE A 122 4.93 -6.84 -6.40
CA ILE A 122 4.49 -8.23 -6.44
C ILE A 122 3.61 -8.45 -5.22
N ILE A 123 2.38 -8.86 -5.45
CA ILE A 123 1.41 -9.22 -4.41
C ILE A 123 1.26 -10.75 -4.42
N ASN A 124 1.80 -11.41 -3.39
CA ASN A 124 1.70 -12.87 -3.28
C ASN A 124 0.49 -13.33 -2.47
N GLY A 125 -0.07 -12.47 -1.61
CA GLY A 125 -1.22 -12.78 -0.79
C GLY A 125 -1.58 -11.62 0.12
N GLY A 126 -2.55 -11.84 0.99
CA GLY A 126 -3.12 -10.85 1.91
C GLY A 126 -4.54 -10.45 1.53
N ASP A 127 -5.15 -9.69 2.41
CA ASP A 127 -6.48 -9.12 2.24
C ASP A 127 -6.35 -7.62 1.98
N PHE A 128 -6.88 -7.16 0.85
CA PHE A 128 -6.82 -5.77 0.41
C PHE A 128 -8.21 -5.18 0.42
N ARG A 129 -8.42 -4.16 1.24
CA ARG A 129 -9.71 -3.48 1.33
C ARG A 129 -9.58 -2.01 1.71
N GLN A 130 -10.64 -1.29 1.48
CA GLN A 130 -10.81 0.10 1.85
C GLN A 130 -11.61 0.21 3.16
N VAL A 131 -11.27 1.17 4.00
CA VAL A 131 -11.89 1.42 5.29
C VAL A 131 -12.34 2.87 5.37
N GLY A 132 -13.60 3.09 5.77
CA GLY A 132 -14.14 4.42 6.01
C GLY A 132 -14.37 5.28 4.77
N VAL A 133 -14.49 4.67 3.58
CA VAL A 133 -14.84 5.41 2.35
C VAL A 133 -16.28 5.92 2.46
N PRO A 134 -16.52 7.23 2.35
CA PRO A 134 -17.87 7.80 2.40
C PRO A 134 -18.70 7.39 1.18
N ALA A 135 -20.01 7.24 1.37
CA ALA A 135 -20.91 6.87 0.29
C ALA A 135 -21.04 7.95 -0.81
N ASP A 136 -20.74 9.19 -0.47
CA ASP A 136 -20.74 10.34 -1.36
C ASP A 136 -19.40 10.62 -2.05
N ASP A 137 -18.34 9.85 -1.70
CA ASP A 137 -17.02 9.94 -2.32
C ASP A 137 -16.43 8.53 -2.60
N PRO A 138 -17.13 7.71 -3.42
CA PRO A 138 -16.70 6.33 -3.67
C PRO A 138 -15.53 6.22 -4.67
N VAL A 139 -15.02 7.33 -5.19
CA VAL A 139 -14.06 7.37 -6.30
C VAL A 139 -12.63 7.10 -5.81
N CYS A 140 -12.41 5.88 -5.33
CA CYS A 140 -11.08 5.45 -4.86
C CYS A 140 -10.73 4.11 -5.47
N ASP A 141 -9.64 4.06 -6.24
CA ASP A 141 -9.09 2.79 -6.70
C ASP A 141 -8.48 2.01 -5.52
N LEU A 142 -8.61 0.68 -5.51
CA LEU A 142 -8.00 -0.14 -4.46
C LEU A 142 -6.52 -0.41 -4.79
N ILE A 143 -6.24 -0.86 -6.01
CA ILE A 143 -4.88 -1.06 -6.55
C ILE A 143 -4.74 -0.19 -7.80
N TYR A 144 -3.76 0.69 -7.80
CA TYR A 144 -3.56 1.68 -8.85
C TYR A 144 -2.14 1.70 -9.39
N ALA A 145 -2.00 1.74 -10.70
CA ALA A 145 -0.71 1.85 -11.38
C ALA A 145 -0.68 3.01 -12.37
N LEU A 146 0.44 3.71 -12.46
CA LEU A 146 0.66 4.80 -13.41
C LEU A 146 2.12 4.85 -13.90
N GLY A 147 2.38 5.70 -14.90
CA GLY A 147 3.70 5.79 -15.52
C GLY A 147 4.07 4.54 -16.30
N ASN A 148 5.15 3.88 -15.95
CA ASN A 148 5.59 2.59 -16.49
C ASN A 148 5.58 1.49 -15.40
N ALA A 149 4.84 1.69 -14.32
CA ALA A 149 4.82 0.77 -13.19
C ALA A 149 4.25 -0.59 -13.57
N GLN A 150 4.74 -1.63 -12.92
CA GLN A 150 4.30 -3.00 -13.13
C GLN A 150 3.84 -3.59 -11.80
N ILE A 151 2.59 -4.06 -11.76
CA ILE A 151 2.05 -4.79 -10.62
C ILE A 151 1.76 -6.23 -11.07
N GLU A 152 2.27 -7.20 -10.32
CA GLU A 152 1.98 -8.62 -10.50
C GLU A 152 1.19 -9.12 -9.28
N ILE A 153 0.04 -9.75 -9.51
CA ILE A 153 -0.82 -10.31 -8.48
C ILE A 153 -0.80 -11.82 -8.60
N ASN A 154 -0.15 -12.48 -7.65
CA ASN A 154 -0.03 -13.94 -7.59
C ASN A 154 -1.09 -14.56 -6.65
N GLY A 155 -1.72 -13.78 -5.79
CA GLY A 155 -2.73 -14.21 -4.83
C GLY A 155 -3.28 -13.05 -4.02
N GLY A 156 -4.13 -13.38 -3.06
CA GLY A 156 -4.77 -12.40 -2.18
C GLY A 156 -6.26 -12.25 -2.42
N THR A 157 -6.90 -11.48 -1.56
CA THR A 157 -8.33 -11.18 -1.60
C THR A 157 -8.50 -9.67 -1.78
N PHE A 158 -9.32 -9.26 -2.75
CA PHE A 158 -9.48 -7.86 -3.12
C PHE A 158 -10.94 -7.45 -3.03
N LYS A 159 -11.22 -6.43 -2.21
CA LYS A 159 -12.57 -5.91 -2.00
C LYS A 159 -12.56 -4.39 -1.96
N ALA A 160 -12.84 -3.76 -3.09
CA ALA A 160 -13.05 -2.32 -3.18
C ALA A 160 -14.47 -1.94 -2.74
N THR A 161 -14.67 -0.72 -2.27
CA THR A 161 -15.99 -0.14 -1.96
C THR A 161 -16.83 -0.01 -3.24
N ASP A 162 -16.21 0.50 -4.32
CA ASP A 162 -16.73 0.41 -5.68
C ASP A 162 -15.98 -0.72 -6.40
N PRO A 163 -16.61 -1.88 -6.66
CA PRO A 163 -15.95 -3.00 -7.32
C PRO A 163 -15.30 -2.66 -8.66
N THR A 164 -15.85 -1.72 -9.43
CA THR A 164 -15.30 -1.30 -10.74
C THR A 164 -13.90 -0.70 -10.62
N ARG A 165 -13.51 -0.28 -9.40
CA ARG A 165 -12.24 0.35 -9.07
C ARG A 165 -11.29 -0.57 -8.30
N THR A 166 -11.50 -1.88 -8.39
CA THR A 166 -10.63 -2.85 -7.71
C THR A 166 -9.20 -2.81 -8.26
N LEU A 167 -9.05 -2.85 -9.58
CA LEU A 167 -7.77 -2.70 -10.28
C LEU A 167 -7.90 -1.60 -11.32
N ASN A 168 -6.98 -0.65 -11.34
CA ASN A 168 -6.98 0.42 -12.33
C ASN A 168 -5.56 0.83 -12.72
N CYS A 169 -5.37 1.13 -13.99
CA CYS A 169 -4.19 1.79 -14.53
C CYS A 169 -4.58 3.17 -15.04
N LYS A 170 -3.69 4.14 -14.89
CA LYS A 170 -3.92 5.49 -15.40
C LYS A 170 -4.02 5.49 -16.92
N ASP A 171 -5.10 6.03 -17.45
CA ASP A 171 -5.31 6.18 -18.88
C ASP A 171 -4.11 6.87 -19.57
N GLY A 172 -3.68 6.30 -20.71
CA GLY A 172 -2.56 6.83 -21.50
C GLY A 172 -1.18 6.64 -20.87
N SER A 173 -1.06 5.86 -19.77
CA SER A 173 0.23 5.44 -19.23
C SER A 173 0.67 4.10 -19.84
N ASN A 174 1.91 3.67 -19.54
CA ASN A 174 2.42 2.34 -19.89
C ASN A 174 2.36 1.37 -18.71
N ALA A 175 1.65 1.74 -17.65
CA ALA A 175 1.51 0.91 -16.47
C ALA A 175 0.76 -0.39 -16.80
N LYS A 176 1.04 -1.44 -16.04
CA LYS A 176 0.39 -2.73 -16.25
C LYS A 176 0.15 -3.46 -14.94
N ILE A 177 -1.03 -4.08 -14.82
CA ILE A 177 -1.37 -5.01 -13.77
C ILE A 177 -1.58 -6.39 -14.38
N THR A 178 -0.77 -7.37 -13.97
CA THR A 178 -0.84 -8.75 -14.45
C THR A 178 -1.35 -9.64 -13.33
N VAL A 179 -2.45 -10.35 -13.57
CA VAL A 179 -3.11 -11.21 -12.57
C VAL A 179 -2.83 -12.67 -12.87
N LYS A 180 -2.25 -13.37 -11.91
CA LYS A 180 -1.92 -14.81 -11.95
C LYS A 180 -2.62 -15.59 -10.83
N GLY A 181 -3.38 -14.91 -9.97
CA GLY A 181 -4.09 -15.50 -8.85
C GLY A 181 -4.89 -14.47 -8.08
N GLY A 182 -5.62 -14.93 -7.07
CA GLY A 182 -6.39 -14.08 -6.19
C GLY A 182 -7.89 -14.15 -6.39
N SER A 183 -8.61 -13.62 -5.41
CA SER A 183 -10.07 -13.58 -5.35
C SER A 183 -10.55 -12.14 -5.33
N PHE A 184 -11.45 -11.78 -6.23
CA PHE A 184 -11.91 -10.42 -6.47
C PHE A 184 -13.41 -10.33 -6.21
N TYR A 185 -13.81 -9.48 -5.28
CA TYR A 185 -15.23 -9.30 -4.94
C TYR A 185 -15.94 -8.43 -5.98
N LYS A 186 -16.92 -9.02 -6.67
CA LYS A 186 -17.75 -8.35 -7.71
C LYS A 186 -16.92 -7.65 -8.82
N TYR A 187 -15.72 -8.13 -9.08
CA TYR A 187 -14.82 -7.60 -10.11
C TYR A 187 -14.21 -8.74 -10.91
N ASP A 188 -14.43 -8.73 -12.21
CA ASP A 188 -13.85 -9.71 -13.15
C ASP A 188 -12.55 -9.14 -13.76
N PRO A 189 -11.36 -9.63 -13.37
CA PRO A 189 -10.11 -9.12 -13.91
C PRO A 189 -9.86 -9.53 -15.38
N SER A 190 -10.64 -10.44 -15.95
CA SER A 190 -10.59 -10.77 -17.39
C SER A 190 -11.43 -9.81 -18.25
N ASN A 191 -12.31 -9.02 -17.60
CA ASN A 191 -13.15 -8.04 -18.26
C ASN A 191 -13.18 -6.74 -17.43
N PRO A 192 -12.03 -6.05 -17.27
CA PRO A 192 -11.91 -4.89 -16.41
C PRO A 192 -12.75 -3.73 -16.94
N THR A 193 -13.38 -2.98 -16.05
CA THR A 193 -14.18 -1.79 -16.39
C THR A 193 -13.29 -0.56 -16.60
N LEU A 194 -12.13 -0.54 -15.93
CA LEU A 194 -11.11 0.51 -16.03
C LEU A 194 -9.77 -0.14 -16.38
N GLY A 195 -8.93 0.54 -17.17
CA GLY A 195 -7.64 0.01 -17.58
C GLY A 195 -7.75 -1.18 -18.55
N ASP A 196 -8.60 -1.09 -19.56
CA ASP A 196 -9.03 -2.20 -20.46
C ASP A 196 -7.91 -3.03 -21.07
N ASN A 197 -6.75 -2.44 -21.37
CA ASN A 197 -5.63 -3.15 -21.99
C ASN A 197 -4.44 -3.33 -21.03
N GLU A 198 -4.47 -2.67 -19.90
CA GLU A 198 -3.39 -2.60 -18.92
C GLU A 198 -3.60 -3.59 -17.77
N VAL A 199 -4.86 -3.95 -17.48
CA VAL A 199 -5.20 -5.01 -16.52
C VAL A 199 -5.43 -6.30 -17.29
N VAL A 200 -4.61 -7.32 -17.06
CA VAL A 200 -4.68 -8.58 -17.82
C VAL A 200 -4.54 -9.81 -16.92
N VAL A 201 -5.35 -10.81 -17.17
CA VAL A 201 -5.11 -12.17 -16.66
C VAL A 201 -4.00 -12.80 -17.48
N ALA A 202 -2.99 -13.36 -16.82
CA ALA A 202 -1.81 -13.90 -17.48
C ALA A 202 -2.16 -15.15 -18.32
N ALA A 203 -1.39 -15.41 -19.35
CA ALA A 203 -1.50 -16.67 -20.11
C ALA A 203 -1.25 -17.88 -19.19
N GLY A 204 -2.06 -18.93 -19.33
CA GLY A 204 -2.06 -20.11 -18.46
C GLY A 204 -2.89 -19.92 -17.19
N TYR A 205 -3.74 -18.88 -17.15
CA TYR A 205 -4.68 -18.61 -16.08
C TYR A 205 -6.03 -18.22 -16.64
N HIS A 206 -7.10 -18.56 -15.92
CA HIS A 206 -8.47 -18.17 -16.26
C HIS A 206 -9.24 -17.72 -15.02
N VAL A 207 -10.41 -17.14 -15.22
CA VAL A 207 -11.28 -16.68 -14.14
C VAL A 207 -12.39 -17.70 -13.91
N GLU A 208 -12.55 -18.15 -12.67
CA GLU A 208 -13.69 -18.91 -12.19
C GLU A 208 -14.64 -17.99 -11.41
N HIS A 209 -15.93 -18.03 -11.72
CA HIS A 209 -16.96 -17.25 -11.03
C HIS A 209 -17.70 -18.10 -10.00
N ASN A 210 -17.67 -17.67 -8.73
CA ASN A 210 -18.36 -18.34 -7.64
C ASN A 210 -19.11 -17.32 -6.76
N GLY A 211 -20.41 -17.22 -6.94
CA GLY A 211 -21.25 -16.24 -6.25
C GLY A 211 -20.82 -14.81 -6.59
N ASP A 212 -20.47 -14.02 -5.58
CA ASP A 212 -19.97 -12.66 -5.75
C ASP A 212 -18.44 -12.58 -6.03
N TRP A 213 -17.77 -13.72 -6.14
CA TRP A 213 -16.32 -13.79 -6.25
C TRP A 213 -15.86 -14.28 -7.62
N PHE A 214 -14.83 -13.61 -8.13
CA PHE A 214 -14.08 -14.00 -9.33
C PHE A 214 -12.70 -14.45 -8.88
N ASN A 215 -12.37 -15.72 -9.13
CA ASN A 215 -11.11 -16.32 -8.70
C ASN A 215 -10.23 -16.58 -9.92
N VAL A 216 -9.01 -16.07 -9.89
CA VAL A 216 -8.02 -16.37 -10.94
C VAL A 216 -7.26 -17.61 -10.53
N VAL A 217 -7.30 -18.63 -11.39
CA VAL A 217 -6.68 -19.95 -11.18
C VAL A 217 -5.85 -20.36 -12.38
N ALA A 218 -4.86 -21.22 -12.15
CA ALA A 218 -4.07 -21.81 -13.26
C ALA A 218 -4.93 -22.79 -14.08
N ASP A 219 -4.62 -22.91 -15.39
CA ASP A 219 -5.27 -23.84 -16.32
C ASP A 219 -4.98 -25.33 -16.01
#